data_08c19f1a777fcd61afb6e53852f9c112
#
_entry.id   08c19f1a777fcd61afb6e53852f9c112
#
_cell.length_a   1.000
_cell.length_b   1.000
_cell.length_c   1.000
_cell.angle_alpha   90.00
_cell.angle_beta   90.00
_cell.angle_gamma   90.00
#
_symmetry.space_group_name_H-M   'P 1'
#
loop_
_entity.id
_entity.type
_entity.pdbx_description
1 polymer ?
#
loop_
_entity_poly.entity_id
_entity_poly.type
_entity_poly.pdbx_seq_one_letter_code
_entity_poly.pdbx_strand_id
1 'polypeptide(L)' 'MRKIKQTEQKEIGRIKLSNTRELVASIVDGEKLDLRRVWLDSKNYKGWTKQGLRFYLFDDNWSEFKKLIEKVDKVYEEIA' A
#
# COMPACT_ATOMS: atom_id res chain seq x y z
N MET A 1 -3.79 6.17 34.63
CA MET A 1 -2.84 5.60 33.73
C MET A 1 -3.22 5.83 32.28
N ARG A 2 -2.26 6.17 31.51
CA ARG A 2 -2.55 6.45 30.15
C ARG A 2 -2.38 5.25 29.26
N LYS A 3 -3.36 4.99 28.46
CA LYS A 3 -3.32 3.88 27.56
C LYS A 3 -2.67 4.26 26.24
N ILE A 4 -1.75 3.46 25.79
CA ILE A 4 -1.12 3.69 24.52
C ILE A 4 -2.05 3.21 23.43
N LYS A 5 -2.35 4.12 22.54
CA LYS A 5 -3.24 3.79 21.44
C LYS A 5 -2.48 3.02 20.40
N GLN A 6 -2.96 1.85 20.08
CA GLN A 6 -2.35 1.04 19.04
C GLN A 6 -2.77 1.51 17.67
N THR A 7 -1.84 1.49 16.75
CA THR A 7 -2.14 1.78 15.36
C THR A 7 -3.03 0.70 14.81
N GLU A 8 -4.15 1.10 14.28
CA GLU A 8 -5.09 0.19 13.68
C GLU A 8 -4.79 0.09 12.20
N GLN A 9 -4.53 -1.12 11.72
CA GLN A 9 -4.21 -1.32 10.32
C GLN A 9 -5.10 -2.41 9.78
N LYS A 10 -5.86 -2.06 8.76
CA LYS A 10 -6.80 -2.97 8.15
C LYS A 10 -6.39 -3.23 6.72
N GLU A 11 -6.08 -4.48 6.42
CA GLU A 11 -5.72 -4.84 5.06
C GLU A 11 -6.96 -4.79 4.17
N ILE A 12 -6.83 -4.12 3.03
CA ILE A 12 -7.90 -4.01 2.07
C ILE A 12 -7.76 -5.07 0.98
N GLY A 13 -6.53 -5.32 0.55
CA GLY A 13 -6.31 -6.31 -0.49
C GLY A 13 -4.85 -6.38 -0.83
N ARG A 14 -4.51 -7.30 -1.72
CA ARG A 14 -3.13 -7.46 -2.13
C ARG A 14 -3.04 -7.97 -3.56
N ILE A 15 -1.91 -7.69 -4.19
CA ILE A 15 -1.62 -8.12 -5.54
C ILE A 15 -0.31 -8.86 -5.53
N LYS A 16 -0.30 -9.99 -6.21
CA LYS A 16 0.95 -10.75 -6.33
C LYS A 16 1.79 -10.11 -7.44
N LEU A 17 2.97 -9.64 -7.07
CA LEU A 17 3.87 -9.01 -8.03
C LEU A 17 4.82 -10.01 -8.65
N SER A 18 5.20 -11.04 -7.88
CA SER A 18 6.08 -12.08 -8.34
C SER A 18 5.89 -13.27 -7.42
N ASN A 19 6.66 -14.34 -7.65
CA ASN A 19 6.57 -15.52 -6.79
C ASN A 19 6.96 -15.25 -5.34
N THR A 20 7.71 -14.19 -5.11
CA THR A 20 8.21 -13.89 -3.78
C THR A 20 7.76 -12.58 -3.20
N ARG A 21 6.98 -11.81 -3.95
CA ARG A 21 6.59 -10.48 -3.48
C ARG A 21 5.14 -10.17 -3.76
N GLU A 22 4.54 -9.48 -2.82
CA GLU A 22 3.17 -8.98 -2.99
C GLU A 22 3.12 -7.50 -2.63
N LEU A 23 2.16 -6.81 -3.21
CA LEU A 23 1.85 -5.44 -2.83
C LEU A 23 0.58 -5.50 -2.01
N VAL A 24 0.63 -4.96 -0.80
CA VAL A 24 -0.50 -4.99 0.13
C VAL A 24 -0.98 -3.57 0.37
N ALA A 25 -2.28 -3.39 0.21
CA ALA A 25 -2.92 -2.11 0.49
C ALA A 25 -3.66 -2.22 1.81
N SER A 26 -3.43 -1.27 2.69
CA SER A 26 -4.07 -1.24 4.01
C SER A 26 -4.52 0.17 4.34
N ILE A 27 -5.51 0.26 5.19
CA ILE A 27 -5.95 1.53 5.76
C ILE A 27 -5.44 1.59 7.18
N VAL A 28 -4.73 2.65 7.50
CA VAL A 28 -4.14 2.83 8.82
C VAL A 28 -4.91 3.90 9.56
N ASP A 29 -5.42 3.54 10.75
CA ASP A 29 -6.17 4.42 11.63
C ASP A 29 -7.38 5.06 10.95
N GLY A 30 -7.92 4.42 9.92
CA GLY A 30 -9.08 4.94 9.22
C GLY A 30 -8.82 6.19 8.42
N GLU A 31 -7.57 6.59 8.23
CA GLU A 31 -7.28 7.86 7.59
C GLU A 31 -6.12 7.84 6.62
N LYS A 32 -5.29 6.81 6.64
CA LYS A 32 -4.12 6.75 5.79
C LYS A 32 -4.14 5.51 4.92
N LEU A 33 -3.69 5.67 3.69
CA LEU A 33 -3.45 4.53 2.83
C LEU A 33 -2.00 4.12 2.98
N ASP A 34 -1.78 2.83 3.11
CA ASP A 34 -0.44 2.26 3.16
C ASP A 34 -0.32 1.25 2.04
N LEU A 35 0.61 1.48 1.13
CA LEU A 35 0.93 0.54 0.07
C LEU A 35 2.31 -0.01 0.37
N ARG A 36 2.37 -1.31 0.65
CA ARG A 36 3.60 -1.90 1.18
C ARG A 36 3.96 -3.16 0.40
N ARG A 37 5.24 -3.30 0.12
CA ARG A 37 5.75 -4.51 -0.49
C ARG A 37 6.04 -5.52 0.61
N VAL A 38 5.61 -6.75 0.38
CA VAL A 38 5.74 -7.83 1.36
C VAL A 38 6.50 -8.98 0.71
N TRP A 39 7.45 -9.54 1.43
CA TRP A 39 8.19 -10.70 0.97
C TRP A 39 7.46 -11.96 1.40
N LEU A 40 7.26 -12.87 0.47
CA LEU A 40 6.52 -14.09 0.75
C LEU A 40 7.43 -15.25 1.14
N ASP A 41 8.62 -15.28 0.55
CA ASP A 41 9.48 -16.43 0.71
C ASP A 41 10.92 -15.99 0.75
N SER A 42 11.40 -15.77 1.94
CA SER A 42 12.77 -15.39 2.16
C SER A 42 13.27 -16.14 3.37
N LYS A 43 14.43 -16.71 3.26
CA LYS A 43 15.01 -17.44 4.38
C LYS A 43 15.37 -16.52 5.52
N ASN A 44 15.84 -15.34 5.19
CA ASN A 44 16.33 -14.41 6.19
C ASN A 44 15.34 -13.35 6.58
N TYR A 45 14.34 -13.14 5.77
CA TYR A 45 13.41 -12.07 6.01
C TYR A 45 12.12 -12.32 5.26
N LYS A 46 11.03 -12.31 5.96
CA LYS A 46 9.74 -12.44 5.32
C LYS A 46 8.73 -11.52 5.99
N GLY A 47 7.74 -11.14 5.23
CA GLY A 47 6.70 -10.27 5.72
C GLY A 47 6.94 -8.85 5.32
N TRP A 48 6.56 -7.93 6.21
CA TRP A 48 6.53 -6.52 5.90
C TRP A 48 7.91 -5.94 5.69
N THR A 49 8.00 -5.02 4.73
CA THR A 49 9.23 -4.30 4.47
C THR A 49 9.00 -2.82 4.68
N LYS A 50 10.08 -2.05 4.63
CA LYS A 50 9.98 -0.61 4.65
C LYS A 50 9.69 -0.04 3.27
N GLN A 51 9.68 -0.89 2.26
CA GLN A 51 9.44 -0.44 0.89
C GLN A 51 7.96 -0.23 0.67
N GLY A 52 7.58 1.01 0.50
CA GLY A 52 6.19 1.34 0.34
C GLY A 52 5.98 2.81 0.56
N LEU A 53 4.73 3.21 0.59
CA LEU A 53 4.40 4.59 0.85
C LEU A 53 3.14 4.67 1.68
N ARG A 54 2.99 5.77 2.36
CA ARG A 54 1.85 5.99 3.24
C ARG A 54 1.48 7.46 3.18
N PHE A 55 0.19 7.74 3.01
CA PHE A 55 -0.26 9.12 2.99
C PHE A 55 -1.68 9.22 3.47
N TYR A 56 -2.07 10.42 3.92
CA TYR A 56 -3.45 10.67 4.30
C TYR A 56 -4.34 10.62 3.09
N LEU A 57 -5.54 10.03 3.26
CA LEU A 57 -6.51 9.94 2.19
C LEU A 57 -7.24 11.25 1.96
N PHE A 58 -7.24 12.12 2.96
CA PHE A 58 -8.00 13.37 2.90
C PHE A 58 -7.20 14.49 2.25
N ASP A 59 -7.77 15.67 2.16
CA ASP A 59 -7.12 16.85 1.61
C ASP A 59 -6.72 16.65 0.15
N ASP A 60 -7.62 16.04 -0.61
CA ASP A 60 -7.44 15.79 -2.04
C ASP A 60 -6.35 14.78 -2.39
N ASN A 61 -5.68 14.23 -1.39
CA ASN A 61 -4.62 13.26 -1.66
C ASN A 61 -5.12 12.07 -2.42
N TRP A 62 -6.24 11.52 -2.00
CA TRP A 62 -6.76 10.32 -2.65
C TRP A 62 -7.21 10.61 -4.07
N SER A 63 -7.90 11.73 -4.27
CA SER A 63 -8.37 12.03 -5.62
C SER A 63 -7.19 12.34 -6.55
N GLU A 64 -6.14 12.99 -6.05
CA GLU A 64 -4.95 13.23 -6.85
C GLU A 64 -4.22 11.93 -7.16
N PHE A 65 -4.19 11.03 -6.19
CA PHE A 65 -3.55 9.73 -6.41
C PHE A 65 -4.30 8.94 -7.49
N LYS A 66 -5.63 8.96 -7.45
CA LYS A 66 -6.41 8.28 -8.47
C LYS A 66 -6.15 8.86 -9.85
N LYS A 67 -6.02 10.17 -9.94
CA LYS A 67 -5.73 10.80 -11.22
C LYS A 67 -4.38 10.36 -11.76
N LEU A 68 -3.42 10.22 -10.87
CA LEU A 68 -2.10 9.74 -11.27
C LEU A 68 -2.19 8.31 -11.80
N ILE A 69 -2.96 7.46 -11.12
CA ILE A 69 -3.13 6.08 -11.56
C ILE A 69 -3.82 6.04 -12.93
N GLU A 70 -4.77 6.93 -13.18
CA GLU A 70 -5.41 7.00 -14.48
C GLU A 70 -4.42 7.34 -15.58
N LYS A 71 -3.46 8.20 -15.27
CA LYS A 71 -2.42 8.53 -16.24
C LYS A 71 -1.53 7.32 -16.53
N VAL A 72 -1.23 6.56 -15.49
CA VAL A 72 -0.47 5.33 -15.65
C VAL A 72 -1.23 4.35 -16.53
N ASP A 73 -2.54 4.27 -16.32
CA ASP A 73 -3.38 3.35 -17.10
C ASP A 73 -3.34 3.70 -18.59
N LYS A 74 -3.37 4.99 -18.91
CA LYS A 74 -3.28 5.40 -20.31
C LYS A 74 -1.95 5.02 -20.93
N VAL A 75 -0.88 5.19 -20.20
CA VAL A 75 0.44 4.80 -20.68
C VAL A 75 0.50 3.30 -20.87
N TYR A 76 -0.10 2.56 -19.93
CA TYR A 76 -0.15 1.11 -20.03
C TYR A 76 -0.86 0.66 -21.31
N GLU A 77 -1.95 1.33 -21.66
CA GLU A 77 -2.67 0.99 -22.89
C GLU A 77 -1.81 1.18 -24.13
N GLU A 78 -0.91 2.16 -24.10
CA GLU A 78 0.00 2.38 -25.22
C GLU A 78 1.12 1.36 -25.27
N ILE A 79 1.56 0.90 -24.11
CA ILE A 79 2.63 -0.08 -24.02
C ILE A 79 2.16 -1.48 -24.37
N ALA A 80 0.97 -1.81 -23.95
CA ALA A 80 0.45 -3.17 -24.05
C ALA A 80 0.06 -3.60 -25.47
#